data_6db172b89094a38553f34e37693f9d0b
#
_entry.id   6db172b89094a38553f34e37693f9d0b
#
_cell.length_a   1.000
_cell.length_b   1.000
_cell.length_c   1.000
_cell.angle_alpha   90.00
_cell.angle_beta   90.00
_cell.angle_gamma   90.00
#
_symmetry.space_group_name_H-M   'P 1'
#
loop_
_entity.id
_entity.type
_entity.pdbx_description
1 polymer ?
#
loop_
_entity_poly.entity_id
_entity_poly.type
_entity_poly.pdbx_seq_one_letter_code
_entity_poly.pdbx_strand_id
1 'polypeptide(L)'
;MCAALMDGRAWTVGELGSYAGVARSTASEHVDVLAARGLVTRVRQGRHCYITLSGPEAARVIEALGVMAASVLPTARSLNAWTANRRVLAARTCYRHLAGRLGVGLAEQLRERGHLDPSWGLTGSGEDLLATWGMEKPLHTRGEACMDSTERRFHLGGPLGTALTQALFDRAWIARIGRTRAVKLTKAGREALAQAGLEGVLTSLDERTPNDAAG
;
A
#
# COMPACT_ATOMS: atom_id res chain seq x y z
N MET A 1 11.39 -6.65 8.44
CA MET A 1 11.13 -5.50 9.32
C MET A 1 10.70 -4.27 8.51
N CYS A 2 11.48 -3.76 7.57
CA CYS A 2 11.10 -2.59 6.76
C CYS A 2 9.74 -2.77 6.06
N ALA A 3 9.45 -3.96 5.53
CA ALA A 3 8.15 -4.26 4.92
C ALA A 3 6.95 -4.11 5.88
N ALA A 4 7.13 -4.32 7.19
CA ALA A 4 6.10 -4.07 8.18
C ALA A 4 5.79 -2.56 8.31
N LEU A 5 6.85 -1.75 8.36
CA LEU A 5 6.76 -0.29 8.51
C LEU A 5 6.12 0.42 7.29
N MET A 6 6.03 -0.28 6.15
CA MET A 6 5.35 0.21 4.96
C MET A 6 3.81 0.31 5.12
N ASP A 7 3.26 -0.13 6.26
CA ASP A 7 1.85 0.12 6.59
C ASP A 7 1.58 1.53 7.15
N GLY A 8 2.64 2.31 7.34
CA GLY A 8 2.59 3.68 7.86
C GLY A 8 2.29 3.79 9.35
N ARG A 9 2.27 2.67 10.09
CA ARG A 9 2.02 2.64 11.54
C ARG A 9 3.33 2.65 12.34
N ALA A 10 3.21 3.00 13.61
CA ALA A 10 4.28 2.87 14.58
C ALA A 10 4.31 1.45 15.17
N TRP A 11 5.48 0.85 15.24
CA TRP A 11 5.72 -0.51 15.72
C TRP A 11 6.71 -0.50 16.87
N THR A 12 6.52 -1.35 17.86
CA THR A 12 7.55 -1.61 18.86
C THR A 12 8.62 -2.56 18.30
N VAL A 13 9.82 -2.53 18.89
CA VAL A 13 10.91 -3.46 18.50
C VAL A 13 10.50 -4.92 18.67
N GLY A 14 9.72 -5.24 19.72
CA GLY A 14 9.23 -6.59 19.94
C GLY A 14 8.26 -7.06 18.85
N GLU A 15 7.33 -6.19 18.42
CA GLU A 15 6.41 -6.48 17.32
C GLU A 15 7.15 -6.66 16.00
N LEU A 16 8.16 -5.83 15.71
CA LEU A 16 9.00 -5.97 14.51
C LEU A 16 9.81 -7.27 14.52
N GLY A 17 10.34 -7.66 15.68
CA GLY A 17 11.03 -8.96 15.86
C GLY A 17 10.09 -10.13 15.59
N SER A 18 8.90 -10.12 16.18
CA SER A 18 7.88 -11.16 15.97
C SER A 18 7.44 -11.23 14.50
N TYR A 19 7.24 -10.08 13.85
CA TYR A 19 6.91 -10.04 12.43
C TYR A 19 8.01 -10.63 11.54
N ALA A 20 9.27 -10.34 11.87
CA ALA A 20 10.42 -10.81 11.11
C ALA A 20 10.90 -12.22 11.46
N GLY A 21 10.31 -12.84 12.49
CA GLY A 21 10.74 -14.15 12.97
C GLY A 21 12.13 -14.16 13.63
N VAL A 22 12.55 -13.04 14.25
CA VAL A 22 13.85 -12.90 14.91
C VAL A 22 13.69 -12.51 16.38
N ALA A 23 14.74 -12.78 17.18
CA ALA A 23 14.77 -12.37 18.58
C ALA A 23 14.68 -10.85 18.74
N ARG A 24 14.15 -10.39 19.88
CA ARG A 24 14.02 -8.94 20.16
C ARG A 24 15.35 -8.21 20.17
N SER A 25 16.42 -8.85 20.66
CA SER A 25 17.79 -8.30 20.63
C SER A 25 18.26 -8.05 19.21
N THR A 26 18.13 -9.04 18.33
CA THR A 26 18.46 -8.94 16.90
C THR A 26 17.62 -7.85 16.20
N ALA A 27 16.32 -7.79 16.53
CA ALA A 27 15.47 -6.74 16.01
C ALA A 27 15.93 -5.34 16.46
N SER A 28 16.40 -5.20 17.71
CA SER A 28 16.95 -3.95 18.24
C SER A 28 18.19 -3.51 17.46
N GLU A 29 19.14 -4.42 17.26
CA GLU A 29 20.36 -4.16 16.48
C GLU A 29 20.05 -3.69 15.06
N HIS A 30 19.13 -4.35 14.39
CA HIS A 30 18.68 -3.93 13.05
C HIS A 30 18.02 -2.54 13.09
N VAL A 31 17.19 -2.25 14.09
CA VAL A 31 16.58 -0.92 14.25
C VAL A 31 17.64 0.15 14.51
N ASP A 32 18.71 -0.18 15.28
CA ASP A 32 19.82 0.75 15.50
C ASP A 32 20.52 1.11 14.19
N VAL A 33 20.82 0.12 13.36
CA VAL A 33 21.43 0.33 12.04
C VAL A 33 20.51 1.15 11.12
N LEU A 34 19.23 0.82 11.05
CA LEU A 34 18.27 1.54 10.21
C LEU A 34 18.09 3.00 10.66
N ALA A 35 18.07 3.24 11.98
CA ALA A 35 17.98 4.59 12.54
C ALA A 35 19.27 5.40 12.27
N ALA A 36 20.44 4.79 12.42
CA ALA A 36 21.72 5.43 12.11
C ALA A 36 21.85 5.82 10.63
N ARG A 37 21.13 5.12 9.74
CA ARG A 37 21.05 5.42 8.29
C ARG A 37 19.86 6.29 7.90
N GLY A 38 19.11 6.82 8.86
CA GLY A 38 17.99 7.70 8.61
C GLY A 38 16.77 7.04 7.95
N LEU A 39 16.68 5.72 7.91
CA LEU A 39 15.54 4.99 7.31
C LEU A 39 14.35 4.91 8.26
N VAL A 40 14.60 4.91 9.57
CA VAL A 40 13.56 4.87 10.58
C VAL A 40 13.80 5.93 11.65
N THR A 41 12.71 6.36 12.28
CA THR A 41 12.72 7.23 13.46
C THR A 41 12.18 6.48 14.67
N ARG A 42 12.67 6.88 15.86
CA ARG A 42 12.21 6.40 17.15
C ARG A 42 11.36 7.47 17.82
N VAL A 43 10.15 7.10 18.17
CA VAL A 43 9.21 7.97 18.88
C VAL A 43 8.97 7.39 20.27
N ARG A 44 9.34 8.12 21.32
CA ARG A 44 9.06 7.72 22.70
C ARG A 44 7.69 8.25 23.12
N GLN A 45 6.88 7.35 23.69
CA GLN A 45 5.61 7.69 24.31
C GLN A 45 5.52 6.96 25.66
N GLY A 46 5.75 7.69 26.73
CA GLY A 46 5.87 7.11 28.07
C GLY A 46 7.00 6.07 28.13
N ARG A 47 6.68 4.88 28.58
CA ARG A 47 7.64 3.74 28.67
C ARG A 47 7.83 2.99 27.34
N HIS A 48 7.09 3.34 26.31
CA HIS A 48 7.15 2.66 25.02
C HIS A 48 8.02 3.43 24.03
N CYS A 49 8.78 2.69 23.23
CA CYS A 49 9.54 3.19 22.10
C CYS A 49 8.94 2.59 20.81
N TYR A 50 8.44 3.46 19.97
CA TYR A 50 7.85 3.10 18.68
C TYR A 50 8.81 3.44 17.54
N ILE A 51 8.79 2.61 16.53
CA ILE A 51 9.59 2.73 15.32
C ILE A 51 8.65 3.03 14.16
N THR A 52 8.99 4.06 13.39
CA THR A 52 8.27 4.44 12.16
C THR A 52 9.29 4.63 11.04
N LEU A 53 8.86 4.60 9.78
CA LEU A 53 9.70 5.11 8.70
C LEU A 53 9.96 6.60 8.90
N SER A 54 11.15 7.07 8.51
CA SER A 54 11.54 8.47 8.66
C SER A 54 10.76 9.41 7.74
N GLY A 55 10.18 8.88 6.64
CA GLY A 55 9.38 9.67 5.71
C GLY A 55 9.13 8.95 4.38
N PRO A 56 8.53 9.66 3.42
CA PRO A 56 8.21 9.11 2.10
C PRO A 56 9.45 8.71 1.30
N GLU A 57 10.59 9.37 1.49
CA GLU A 57 11.85 9.03 0.83
C GLU A 57 12.34 7.63 1.27
N ALA A 58 12.30 7.33 2.57
CA ALA A 58 12.63 6.01 3.09
C ALA A 58 11.68 4.94 2.54
N ALA A 59 10.39 5.26 2.42
CA ALA A 59 9.40 4.37 1.84
C ALA A 59 9.71 4.07 0.36
N ARG A 60 10.08 5.09 -0.44
CA ARG A 60 10.49 4.91 -1.84
C ARG A 60 11.71 4.00 -1.99
N VAL A 61 12.73 4.18 -1.14
CA VAL A 61 13.92 3.30 -1.13
C VAL A 61 13.54 1.86 -0.84
N ILE A 62 12.68 1.63 0.17
CA ILE A 62 12.24 0.29 0.53
C ILE A 62 11.41 -0.35 -0.60
N GLU A 63 10.54 0.40 -1.25
CA GLU A 63 9.76 -0.10 -2.38
C GLU A 63 10.67 -0.43 -3.58
N ALA A 64 11.64 0.42 -3.91
CA ALA A 64 12.62 0.17 -4.96
C ALA A 64 13.44 -1.11 -4.69
N LEU A 65 13.90 -1.31 -3.46
CA LEU A 65 14.54 -2.56 -3.05
C LEU A 65 13.59 -3.75 -3.16
N GLY A 66 12.30 -3.56 -2.83
CA GLY A 66 11.26 -4.56 -3.01
C GLY A 66 11.08 -4.97 -4.48
N VAL A 67 11.12 -4.02 -5.42
CA VAL A 67 11.08 -4.29 -6.86
C VAL A 67 12.28 -5.15 -7.30
N MET A 68 13.47 -4.86 -6.80
CA MET A 68 14.67 -5.65 -7.08
C MET A 68 14.61 -7.07 -6.48
N ALA A 69 14.02 -7.19 -5.29
CA ALA A 69 13.89 -8.45 -4.54
C ALA A 69 12.65 -9.28 -4.92
N ALA A 70 11.75 -8.75 -5.74
CA ALA A 70 10.43 -9.34 -6.02
C ALA A 70 10.45 -10.70 -6.74
N SER A 71 11.63 -11.20 -7.12
CA SER A 71 11.80 -12.59 -7.62
C SER A 71 11.76 -13.62 -6.48
N VAL A 72 11.71 -13.21 -5.21
CA VAL A 72 11.78 -14.10 -4.05
C VAL A 72 10.66 -13.76 -3.06
N LEU A 73 9.40 -14.03 -3.44
CA LEU A 73 8.38 -14.18 -2.41
C LEU A 73 8.69 -15.49 -1.65
N PRO A 74 8.76 -15.45 -0.31
CA PRO A 74 8.95 -16.66 0.46
C PRO A 74 7.83 -17.66 0.12
N THR A 75 8.19 -18.87 -0.25
CA THR A 75 7.23 -19.96 -0.38
C THR A 75 6.44 -20.08 0.90
N ALA A 76 5.13 -19.96 0.80
CA ALA A 76 4.24 -20.03 1.96
C ALA A 76 4.34 -21.42 2.60
N ARG A 77 4.87 -21.48 3.82
CA ARG A 77 5.05 -22.74 4.57
C ARG A 77 3.76 -23.27 5.22
N SER A 78 2.64 -22.55 5.08
CA SER A 78 1.33 -22.96 5.62
C SER A 78 0.19 -22.29 4.85
N LEU A 79 -1.03 -22.85 4.92
CA LEU A 79 -2.24 -22.26 4.35
C LEU A 79 -2.52 -20.84 4.88
N ASN A 80 -2.23 -20.58 6.15
CA ASN A 80 -2.40 -19.26 6.74
C ASN A 80 -1.41 -18.24 6.15
N ALA A 81 -0.14 -18.63 5.95
CA ALA A 81 0.86 -17.78 5.30
C ALA A 81 0.51 -17.53 3.83
N TRP A 82 0.03 -18.55 3.13
CA TRP A 82 -0.44 -18.44 1.76
C TRP A 82 -1.62 -17.46 1.62
N THR A 83 -2.65 -17.61 2.47
CA THR A 83 -3.81 -16.71 2.51
C THR A 83 -3.40 -15.27 2.85
N ALA A 84 -2.47 -15.09 3.80
CA ALA A 84 -1.95 -13.78 4.16
C ALA A 84 -1.19 -13.13 2.99
N ASN A 85 -0.35 -13.90 2.28
CA ASN A 85 0.36 -13.42 1.10
C ASN A 85 -0.62 -13.01 -0.01
N ARG A 86 -1.63 -13.83 -0.32
CA ARG A 86 -2.66 -13.49 -1.32
C ARG A 86 -3.37 -12.17 -1.01
N ARG A 87 -3.73 -11.94 0.25
CA ARG A 87 -4.36 -10.69 0.68
C ARG A 87 -3.46 -9.47 0.43
N VAL A 88 -2.19 -9.58 0.76
CA VAL A 88 -1.20 -8.52 0.53
C VAL A 88 -0.98 -8.27 -0.96
N LEU A 89 -0.99 -9.31 -1.79
CA LEU A 89 -0.87 -9.17 -3.25
C LEU A 89 -2.12 -8.51 -3.84
N ALA A 90 -3.31 -8.92 -3.40
CA ALA A 90 -4.56 -8.37 -3.90
C ALA A 90 -4.70 -6.87 -3.62
N ALA A 91 -4.48 -6.45 -2.38
CA ALA A 91 -4.55 -5.05 -2.00
C ALA A 91 -3.76 -4.79 -0.71
N ARG A 92 -2.99 -3.74 -0.69
CA ARG A 92 -2.18 -3.31 0.46
C ARG A 92 -1.96 -1.81 0.46
N THR A 93 -1.44 -1.29 1.56
CA THR A 93 -0.85 0.04 1.55
C THR A 93 0.65 -0.05 1.24
N CYS A 94 1.12 0.84 0.35
CA CYS A 94 2.51 1.17 0.15
C CYS A 94 2.76 2.48 0.88
N TYR A 95 3.27 2.39 2.11
CA TYR A 95 3.36 3.50 3.06
C TYR A 95 1.98 4.13 3.35
N ARG A 96 1.55 5.14 2.59
CA ARG A 96 0.26 5.84 2.80
C ARG A 96 -0.70 5.75 1.61
N HIS A 97 -0.29 5.22 0.48
CA HIS A 97 -1.11 5.09 -0.72
C HIS A 97 -1.44 3.64 -1.04
N LEU A 98 -2.49 3.45 -1.82
CA LEU A 98 -3.02 2.15 -2.18
C LEU A 98 -2.13 1.46 -3.23
N ALA A 99 -1.86 0.19 -3.04
CA ALA A 99 -0.97 -0.63 -3.86
C ALA A 99 -1.52 -2.06 -4.02
N GLY A 100 -0.74 -2.93 -4.66
CA GLY A 100 -1.18 -4.27 -5.08
C GLY A 100 -2.12 -4.17 -6.27
N ARG A 101 -2.75 -5.27 -6.65
CA ARG A 101 -3.66 -5.30 -7.80
C ARG A 101 -4.74 -4.22 -7.74
N LEU A 102 -5.33 -3.99 -6.55
CA LEU A 102 -6.32 -2.93 -6.37
C LEU A 102 -5.74 -1.54 -6.68
N GLY A 103 -4.57 -1.22 -6.15
CA GLY A 103 -3.95 0.09 -6.35
C GLY A 103 -3.49 0.32 -7.78
N VAL A 104 -2.91 -0.70 -8.40
CA VAL A 104 -2.49 -0.68 -9.81
C VAL A 104 -3.70 -0.57 -10.72
N GLY A 105 -4.71 -1.44 -10.57
CA GLY A 105 -5.92 -1.41 -11.38
C GLY A 105 -6.68 -0.09 -11.28
N LEU A 106 -6.77 0.48 -10.06
CA LEU A 106 -7.38 1.80 -9.87
C LEU A 106 -6.62 2.89 -10.62
N ALA A 107 -5.30 2.93 -10.50
CA ALA A 107 -4.47 3.93 -11.19
C ALA A 107 -4.59 3.82 -12.72
N GLU A 108 -4.61 2.61 -13.26
CA GLU A 108 -4.78 2.37 -14.69
C GLU A 108 -6.14 2.81 -15.18
N GLN A 109 -7.22 2.41 -14.52
CA GLN A 109 -8.57 2.84 -14.89
C GLN A 109 -8.74 4.35 -14.82
N LEU A 110 -8.18 5.02 -13.80
CA LEU A 110 -8.21 6.48 -13.72
C LEU A 110 -7.44 7.14 -14.89
N ARG A 111 -6.32 6.57 -15.32
CA ARG A 111 -5.54 7.06 -16.46
C ARG A 111 -6.23 6.78 -17.81
N GLU A 112 -6.71 5.57 -18.00
CA GLU A 112 -7.41 5.16 -19.24
C GLU A 112 -8.65 6.01 -19.50
N ARG A 113 -9.33 6.44 -18.44
CA ARG A 113 -10.52 7.31 -18.53
C ARG A 113 -10.18 8.80 -18.52
N GLY A 114 -8.91 9.15 -18.50
CA GLY A 114 -8.46 10.55 -18.53
C GLY A 114 -8.69 11.32 -17.23
N HIS A 115 -8.92 10.65 -16.11
CA HIS A 115 -9.03 11.28 -14.79
C HIS A 115 -7.67 11.64 -14.18
N LEU A 116 -6.60 11.00 -14.68
CA LEU A 116 -5.21 11.37 -14.41
C LEU A 116 -4.49 11.66 -15.72
N ASP A 117 -3.70 12.71 -15.73
CA ASP A 117 -2.83 13.06 -16.85
C ASP A 117 -1.58 12.14 -16.93
N PRO A 118 -0.78 12.19 -18.03
CA PRO A 118 0.44 11.40 -18.15
C PRO A 118 1.47 11.65 -17.04
N SER A 119 1.44 12.83 -16.41
CA SER A 119 2.33 13.25 -15.31
C SER A 119 1.76 12.89 -13.93
N TRP A 120 0.68 12.08 -13.88
CA TRP A 120 0.00 11.66 -12.64
C TRP A 120 -0.74 12.80 -11.91
N GLY A 121 -0.97 13.92 -12.59
CA GLY A 121 -1.82 14.99 -12.10
C GLY A 121 -3.31 14.66 -12.27
N LEU A 122 -4.13 15.19 -11.38
CA LEU A 122 -5.59 15.09 -11.49
C LEU A 122 -6.05 16.04 -12.59
N THR A 123 -6.87 15.55 -13.51
CA THR A 123 -7.52 16.35 -14.56
C THR A 123 -8.84 16.93 -14.06
N GLY A 124 -9.46 17.87 -14.81
CA GLY A 124 -10.79 18.38 -14.50
C GLY A 124 -11.83 17.25 -14.35
N SER A 125 -11.82 16.26 -15.27
CA SER A 125 -12.71 15.11 -15.16
C SER A 125 -12.40 14.23 -13.94
N GLY A 126 -11.14 14.21 -13.51
CA GLY A 126 -10.74 13.54 -12.27
C GLY A 126 -11.24 14.30 -11.03
N GLU A 127 -11.18 15.63 -11.05
CA GLU A 127 -11.75 16.47 -9.97
C GLU A 127 -13.25 16.24 -9.84
N ASP A 128 -13.98 16.23 -10.97
CA ASP A 128 -15.42 15.96 -11.01
C ASP A 128 -15.75 14.57 -10.44
N LEU A 129 -14.97 13.53 -10.83
CA LEU A 129 -15.14 12.19 -10.28
C LEU A 129 -14.94 12.18 -8.77
N LEU A 130 -13.85 12.76 -8.27
CA LEU A 130 -13.57 12.81 -6.83
C LEU A 130 -14.61 13.63 -6.07
N ALA A 131 -15.19 14.66 -6.70
CA ALA A 131 -16.31 15.42 -6.13
C ALA A 131 -17.55 14.55 -5.95
N THR A 132 -17.87 13.65 -6.91
CA THR A 132 -18.98 12.68 -6.75
C THR A 132 -18.72 11.72 -5.57
N TRP A 133 -17.46 11.47 -5.25
CA TRP A 133 -17.06 10.70 -4.08
C TRP A 133 -17.05 11.55 -2.80
N GLY A 134 -17.51 12.80 -2.85
CA GLY A 134 -17.54 13.72 -1.71
C GLY A 134 -16.15 14.19 -1.28
N MET A 135 -15.17 14.12 -2.18
CA MET A 135 -13.85 14.73 -1.99
C MET A 135 -13.91 16.15 -2.54
N GLU A 136 -14.42 17.08 -1.74
CA GLU A 136 -14.43 18.50 -2.11
C GLU A 136 -13.00 18.99 -2.31
N LYS A 137 -12.72 19.55 -3.48
CA LYS A 137 -11.43 20.09 -3.96
C LYS A 137 -10.22 19.45 -3.27
N PRO A 138 -9.64 18.40 -3.87
CA PRO A 138 -8.51 17.74 -3.26
C PRO A 138 -7.42 18.77 -2.98
N LEU A 139 -6.95 18.86 -1.73
CA LEU A 139 -5.84 19.70 -1.31
C LEU A 139 -4.56 19.42 -2.12
N HIS A 140 -4.53 18.26 -2.80
CA HIS A 140 -3.42 17.78 -3.59
C HIS A 140 -3.92 17.22 -4.92
N THR A 141 -3.69 17.96 -6.00
CA THR A 141 -4.01 17.51 -7.37
C THR A 141 -2.86 16.76 -8.02
N ARG A 142 -1.68 16.71 -7.38
CA ARG A 142 -0.49 16.10 -7.93
C ARG A 142 -0.21 14.74 -7.30
N GLY A 143 -0.16 13.71 -8.15
CA GLY A 143 0.28 12.37 -7.81
C GLY A 143 1.70 12.10 -8.30
N GLU A 144 2.17 10.90 -8.03
CA GLU A 144 3.48 10.39 -8.46
C GLU A 144 3.31 8.93 -8.92
N ALA A 145 4.08 8.54 -9.94
CA ALA A 145 4.20 7.14 -10.31
C ALA A 145 4.98 6.39 -9.22
N CYS A 146 4.37 5.42 -8.55
CA CYS A 146 5.08 4.55 -7.64
C CYS A 146 5.04 3.11 -8.16
N MET A 147 6.23 2.51 -8.38
CA MET A 147 6.34 1.16 -8.90
C MET A 147 5.89 0.14 -7.86
N ASP A 148 4.89 -0.67 -8.20
CA ASP A 148 4.48 -1.78 -7.35
C ASP A 148 5.49 -2.92 -7.41
N SER A 149 5.99 -3.36 -6.26
CA SER A 149 7.03 -4.39 -6.17
C SER A 149 6.56 -5.78 -6.58
N THR A 150 5.26 -6.03 -6.61
CA THR A 150 4.70 -7.35 -6.96
C THR A 150 4.06 -7.37 -8.34
N GLU A 151 3.32 -6.32 -8.69
CA GLU A 151 2.65 -6.20 -10.00
C GLU A 151 3.61 -5.73 -11.08
N ARG A 152 4.74 -5.09 -10.73
CA ARG A 152 5.71 -4.46 -11.64
C ARG A 152 5.08 -3.45 -12.59
N ARG A 153 4.04 -2.80 -12.13
CA ARG A 153 3.26 -1.77 -12.79
C ARG A 153 3.09 -0.60 -11.82
N PHE A 154 2.77 0.58 -12.33
CA PHE A 154 2.66 1.76 -11.48
C PHE A 154 1.29 1.87 -10.82
N HIS A 155 1.28 2.25 -9.54
CA HIS A 155 0.11 2.73 -8.81
C HIS A 155 0.27 4.21 -8.45
N LEU A 156 -0.82 4.84 -8.06
CA LEU A 156 -0.85 6.27 -7.73
C LEU A 156 -0.24 6.48 -6.34
N GLY A 157 0.92 7.12 -6.32
CA GLY A 157 1.63 7.57 -5.13
C GLY A 157 1.55 9.07 -4.91
N GLY A 158 2.45 9.59 -4.09
CA GLY A 158 2.53 11.01 -3.77
C GLY A 158 1.38 11.54 -2.93
N PRO A 159 1.25 12.88 -2.83
CA PRO A 159 0.20 13.52 -2.03
C PRO A 159 -1.22 13.14 -2.47
N LEU A 160 -1.49 13.10 -3.78
CA LEU A 160 -2.80 12.70 -4.32
C LEU A 160 -3.13 11.24 -3.98
N GLY A 161 -2.17 10.32 -4.16
CA GLY A 161 -2.37 8.90 -3.82
C GLY A 161 -2.64 8.69 -2.34
N THR A 162 -1.97 9.47 -1.47
CA THR A 162 -2.21 9.47 -0.03
C THR A 162 -3.61 9.97 0.30
N ALA A 163 -4.02 11.12 -0.26
CA ALA A 163 -5.32 11.72 -0.03
C ALA A 163 -6.46 10.79 -0.52
N LEU A 164 -6.32 10.23 -1.72
CA LEU A 164 -7.28 9.27 -2.25
C LEU A 164 -7.41 8.04 -1.35
N THR A 165 -6.30 7.46 -0.93
CA THR A 165 -6.32 6.28 -0.05
C THR A 165 -6.99 6.57 1.29
N GLN A 166 -6.72 7.73 1.88
CA GLN A 166 -7.37 8.15 3.12
C GLN A 166 -8.88 8.31 2.92
N ALA A 167 -9.30 8.94 1.83
CA ALA A 167 -10.71 9.11 1.51
C ALA A 167 -11.45 7.77 1.31
N LEU A 168 -10.79 6.77 0.73
CA LEU A 168 -11.34 5.42 0.60
C LEU A 168 -11.52 4.74 1.98
N PHE A 169 -10.58 4.97 2.92
CA PHE A 169 -10.72 4.49 4.30
C PHE A 169 -11.85 5.21 5.05
N ASP A 170 -11.94 6.53 4.95
CA ASP A 170 -12.93 7.36 5.66
C ASP A 170 -14.36 7.00 5.23
N ARG A 171 -14.53 6.57 3.98
CA ARG A 171 -15.82 6.08 3.44
C ARG A 171 -16.06 4.60 3.68
N ALA A 172 -15.16 3.94 4.38
CA ALA A 172 -15.18 2.50 4.57
C ALA A 172 -15.27 1.70 3.24
N TRP A 173 -14.79 2.27 2.11
CA TRP A 173 -14.71 1.55 0.83
C TRP A 173 -13.57 0.55 0.80
N ILE A 174 -12.52 0.82 1.56
CA ILE A 174 -11.48 -0.15 1.89
C ILE A 174 -11.36 -0.29 3.41
N ALA A 175 -10.95 -1.46 3.86
CA ALA A 175 -10.74 -1.74 5.28
C ALA A 175 -9.45 -2.52 5.49
N ARG A 176 -8.74 -2.26 6.59
CA ARG A 176 -7.52 -3.00 6.97
C ARG A 176 -7.85 -4.44 7.34
N ILE A 177 -6.94 -5.35 7.04
CA ILE A 177 -7.03 -6.75 7.44
C ILE A 177 -6.04 -6.99 8.59
N GLY A 178 -6.58 -7.09 9.80
CA GLY A 178 -5.78 -7.32 11.01
C GLY A 178 -4.71 -6.24 11.23
N ARG A 179 -3.56 -6.66 11.76
CA ARG A 179 -2.38 -5.79 12.02
C ARG A 179 -1.37 -5.85 10.88
N THR A 180 -1.83 -5.97 9.64
CA THR A 180 -0.98 -6.03 8.45
C THR A 180 -1.22 -4.80 7.55
N ARG A 181 -0.37 -4.63 6.55
CA ARG A 181 -0.60 -3.63 5.50
C ARG A 181 -1.67 -4.06 4.47
N ALA A 182 -2.17 -5.30 4.55
CA ALA A 182 -3.22 -5.76 3.66
C ALA A 182 -4.52 -5.00 3.91
N VAL A 183 -5.20 -4.67 2.84
CA VAL A 183 -6.54 -4.07 2.84
C VAL A 183 -7.50 -4.94 2.04
N LYS A 184 -8.78 -4.78 2.28
CA LYS A 184 -9.83 -5.38 1.46
C LYS A 184 -10.73 -4.29 0.90
N LEU A 185 -11.16 -4.48 -0.33
CA LEU A 185 -12.25 -3.72 -0.92
C LEU A 185 -13.56 -4.20 -0.30
N THR A 186 -14.35 -3.30 0.25
CA THR A 186 -15.64 -3.62 0.87
C THR A 186 -16.74 -3.73 -0.19
N LYS A 187 -17.94 -4.17 0.21
CA LYS A 187 -19.11 -4.16 -0.67
C LYS A 187 -19.43 -2.74 -1.14
N ALA A 188 -19.45 -1.76 -0.21
CA ALA A 188 -19.67 -0.35 -0.55
C ALA A 188 -18.62 0.20 -1.51
N GLY A 189 -17.34 -0.19 -1.33
CA GLY A 189 -16.28 0.20 -2.26
C GLY A 189 -16.45 -0.41 -3.66
N ARG A 190 -16.89 -1.67 -3.77
CA ARG A 190 -17.19 -2.31 -5.06
C ARG A 190 -18.33 -1.59 -5.79
N GLU A 191 -19.41 -1.29 -5.07
CA GLU A 191 -20.57 -0.56 -5.58
C GLU A 191 -20.19 0.85 -6.05
N ALA A 192 -19.38 1.58 -5.28
CA ALA A 192 -18.91 2.92 -5.63
C ALA A 192 -18.01 2.92 -6.88
N LEU A 193 -17.08 1.96 -7.00
CA LEU A 193 -16.24 1.82 -8.18
C LEU A 193 -17.07 1.46 -9.43
N ALA A 194 -18.05 0.59 -9.29
CA ALA A 194 -18.95 0.23 -10.39
C ALA A 194 -19.80 1.44 -10.84
N GLN A 195 -20.37 2.20 -9.88
CA GLN A 195 -21.14 3.42 -10.19
C GLN A 195 -20.29 4.49 -10.88
N ALA A 196 -18.99 4.52 -10.59
CA ALA A 196 -18.01 5.40 -11.24
C ALA A 196 -17.55 4.87 -12.62
N GLY A 197 -18.05 3.72 -13.06
CA GLY A 197 -17.62 3.09 -14.31
C GLY A 197 -16.21 2.50 -14.24
N LEU A 198 -15.70 2.17 -13.06
CA LEU A 198 -14.36 1.63 -12.82
C LEU A 198 -14.38 0.12 -12.59
N GLU A 199 -15.27 -0.60 -13.28
CA GLU A 199 -15.44 -2.07 -13.12
C GLU A 199 -14.17 -2.86 -13.47
N GLY A 200 -13.31 -2.33 -14.35
CA GLY A 200 -12.02 -2.94 -14.68
C GLY A 200 -11.13 -3.15 -13.46
N VAL A 201 -11.29 -2.33 -12.40
CA VAL A 201 -10.60 -2.54 -11.12
C VAL A 201 -11.05 -3.84 -10.45
N LEU A 202 -12.33 -4.18 -10.56
CA LEU A 202 -12.89 -5.39 -9.94
C LEU A 202 -12.40 -6.63 -10.67
N THR A 203 -12.36 -6.59 -11.99
CA THR A 203 -11.82 -7.69 -12.83
C THR A 203 -10.38 -8.00 -12.47
N SER A 204 -9.53 -6.98 -12.32
CA SER A 204 -8.11 -7.15 -11.96
C SER A 204 -7.90 -7.77 -10.56
N LEU A 205 -8.89 -7.64 -9.66
CA LEU A 205 -8.85 -8.27 -8.35
C LEU A 205 -9.24 -9.75 -8.36
N ASP A 206 -10.13 -10.11 -9.26
CA ASP A 206 -10.69 -11.47 -9.35
C ASP A 206 -9.84 -12.38 -10.26
N GLU A 207 -8.98 -11.80 -11.11
CA GLU A 207 -8.00 -12.55 -11.91
C GLU A 207 -7.02 -13.29 -10.98
N ARG A 208 -6.93 -14.62 -11.18
CA ARG A 208 -5.96 -15.47 -10.46
C ARG A 208 -4.56 -15.09 -10.89
N THR A 209 -3.64 -15.01 -9.93
CA THR A 209 -2.22 -14.84 -10.27
C THR A 209 -1.77 -16.01 -11.16
N PRO A 210 -0.93 -15.76 -12.19
CA PRO A 210 -0.40 -16.82 -13.07
C PRO A 210 0.32 -17.97 -12.35
N ASN A 211 0.64 -17.79 -11.07
CA ASN A 211 1.33 -18.79 -10.23
C ASN A 211 0.39 -19.78 -9.51
N ASP A 212 -0.94 -19.63 -9.67
CA ASP A 212 -1.92 -20.58 -9.10
C ASP A 212 -2.11 -21.83 -10.02
N ALA A 213 -1.45 -21.87 -11.18
CA ALA A 213 -1.55 -22.97 -12.16
C ALA A 213 -0.37 -23.96 -12.10
N ALA A 214 0.60 -23.77 -11.20
CA ALA A 214 1.73 -24.67 -10.98
C ALA A 214 1.65 -25.27 -9.57
N GLY A 215 0.65 -26.13 -9.34
CA GLY A 215 0.49 -26.98 -8.17
C GLY A 215 0.24 -28.40 -8.61
#